data_d97690da9e8570b83a6250b5ce68aa2b
#
_entry.id   d97690da9e8570b83a6250b5ce68aa2b
#
_cell.length_a   1.000
_cell.length_b   1.000
_cell.length_c   1.000
_cell.angle_alpha   90.00
_cell.angle_beta   90.00
_cell.angle_gamma   90.00
#
_symmetry.space_group_name_H-M   'P 1'
#
loop_
_entity.id
_entity.type
_entity.pdbx_description
1 polymer ?
#
loop_
_entity_poly.entity_id
_entity_poly.type
_entity_poly.pdbx_seq_one_letter_code
_entity_poly.pdbx_strand_id
1 'polypeptide(L)'
;MSVYAARLRGPLPRMDAMFWQLTLLAYLIGSLSFAILLSRLTGAPDPRASGSGNPGATNMLRLAGKRLAVMTLLGDLLKGLLPVLLGAALGLSTQQQAWIGLAAVIGHLYPLYFRFRGGKGVATSAGALLGLYPPAALVALGIWLLAFKLTRTSSLGALCALPLCLPFLAWKQPEALWPMALLAALIIWRHRNNLRDLRAGRERHF
;
A
#
# COMPACT_ATOMS: atom_id res chain seq x y z
N MET A 1 24.53 -20.14 37.77
CA MET A 1 23.63 -20.29 36.58
C MET A 1 22.19 -19.91 36.94
N SER A 2 21.86 -18.69 37.32
CA SER A 2 20.46 -18.36 37.64
C SER A 2 20.00 -16.91 37.37
N VAL A 3 20.83 -16.03 36.86
CA VAL A 3 20.46 -14.62 36.69
C VAL A 3 20.01 -14.33 35.23
N TYR A 4 20.39 -15.15 34.26
CA TYR A 4 20.06 -14.97 32.85
C TYR A 4 18.64 -15.49 32.46
N ALA A 5 18.11 -16.45 33.24
CA ALA A 5 16.78 -17.05 32.93
C ALA A 5 15.58 -16.20 33.43
N ALA A 6 15.83 -15.25 34.35
CA ALA A 6 14.78 -14.39 34.90
C ALA A 6 14.41 -13.18 34.01
N ARG A 7 15.26 -12.83 33.02
CA ARG A 7 14.99 -11.70 32.08
C ARG A 7 14.04 -12.02 30.94
N LEU A 8 13.66 -13.28 30.76
CA LEU A 8 12.81 -13.70 29.64
C LEU A 8 11.31 -13.83 29.96
N ARG A 9 10.88 -13.48 31.19
CA ARG A 9 9.47 -13.58 31.60
C ARG A 9 8.91 -12.31 32.25
N GLY A 10 9.37 -11.13 31.81
CA GLY A 10 8.60 -9.90 32.08
C GLY A 10 7.32 -9.91 31.26
N PRO A 11 6.20 -9.33 31.76
CA PRO A 11 5.02 -9.14 30.92
C PRO A 11 5.46 -8.37 29.66
N LEU A 12 5.07 -8.88 28.50
CA LEU A 12 5.27 -8.18 27.22
C LEU A 12 4.81 -6.74 27.41
N PRO A 13 5.65 -5.73 27.10
CA PRO A 13 5.29 -4.36 27.41
C PRO A 13 3.97 -4.01 26.72
N ARG A 14 3.16 -3.13 27.36
CA ARG A 14 1.88 -2.62 26.79
C ARG A 14 2.02 -2.13 25.34
N MET A 15 3.21 -1.71 24.97
CA MET A 15 3.56 -1.30 23.59
C MET A 15 3.43 -2.45 22.56
N ASP A 16 3.77 -3.69 22.93
CA ASP A 16 3.66 -4.83 22.00
C ASP A 16 2.20 -5.20 21.73
N ALA A 17 1.36 -5.20 22.77
CA ALA A 17 -0.09 -5.46 22.61
C ALA A 17 -0.73 -4.39 21.71
N MET A 18 -0.42 -3.11 21.92
CA MET A 18 -0.92 -1.99 21.12
C MET A 18 -0.45 -2.09 19.67
N PHE A 19 0.80 -2.45 19.43
CA PHE A 19 1.32 -2.67 18.08
C PHE A 19 0.54 -3.74 17.33
N TRP A 20 0.26 -4.90 17.96
CA TRP A 20 -0.49 -5.97 17.32
C TRP A 20 -1.95 -5.59 17.06
N GLN A 21 -2.58 -4.87 17.99
CA GLN A 21 -3.93 -4.35 17.81
C GLN A 21 -4.02 -3.38 16.63
N LEU A 22 -3.06 -2.43 16.52
CA LEU A 22 -3.00 -1.50 15.40
C LEU A 22 -2.67 -2.19 14.09
N THR A 23 -1.82 -3.21 14.09
CA THR A 23 -1.50 -4.00 12.91
C THR A 23 -2.74 -4.73 12.38
N LEU A 24 -3.53 -5.34 13.27
CA LEU A 24 -4.80 -5.96 12.90
C LEU A 24 -5.80 -4.92 12.39
N LEU A 25 -5.95 -3.80 13.09
CA LEU A 25 -6.82 -2.70 12.67
C LEU A 25 -6.41 -2.15 11.30
N ALA A 26 -5.12 -1.98 11.05
CA ALA A 26 -4.59 -1.53 9.76
C ALA A 26 -4.93 -2.50 8.63
N TYR A 27 -4.83 -3.81 8.87
CA TYR A 27 -5.27 -4.82 7.90
C TYR A 27 -6.78 -4.73 7.63
N LEU A 28 -7.60 -4.56 8.66
CA LEU A 28 -9.06 -4.45 8.53
C LEU A 28 -9.45 -3.18 7.77
N ILE A 29 -8.87 -2.02 8.11
CA ILE A 29 -9.05 -0.75 7.38
C ILE A 29 -8.54 -0.89 5.95
N GLY A 30 -7.37 -1.48 5.74
CA GLY A 30 -6.79 -1.78 4.44
C GLY A 30 -7.70 -2.64 3.56
N SER A 31 -8.48 -3.54 4.19
CA SER A 31 -9.44 -4.43 3.50
C SER A 31 -10.67 -3.70 2.93
N LEU A 32 -10.89 -2.43 3.26
CA LEU A 32 -11.91 -1.61 2.60
C LEU A 32 -11.47 -1.30 1.17
N SER A 33 -12.17 -1.84 0.18
CA SER A 33 -11.91 -1.54 -1.23
C SER A 33 -12.78 -0.40 -1.71
N PHE A 34 -12.23 0.81 -1.76
CA PHE A 34 -12.98 2.00 -2.17
C PHE A 34 -13.52 1.89 -3.61
N ALA A 35 -12.78 1.26 -4.52
CA ALA A 35 -13.25 1.01 -5.87
C ALA A 35 -14.54 0.17 -5.89
N ILE A 36 -14.59 -0.91 -5.11
CA ILE A 36 -15.77 -1.79 -5.06
C ILE A 36 -16.92 -1.11 -4.32
N LEU A 37 -16.64 -0.42 -3.21
CA LEU A 37 -17.65 0.29 -2.44
C LEU A 37 -18.31 1.39 -3.28
N LEU A 38 -17.51 2.23 -3.94
CA LEU A 38 -18.02 3.30 -4.80
C LEU A 38 -18.80 2.75 -6.00
N SER A 39 -18.33 1.67 -6.64
CA SER A 39 -19.09 1.03 -7.72
C SER A 39 -20.47 0.56 -7.25
N ARG A 40 -20.55 -0.08 -6.08
CA ARG A 40 -21.84 -0.54 -5.52
C ARG A 40 -22.77 0.62 -5.17
N LEU A 41 -22.21 1.71 -4.58
CA LEU A 41 -22.99 2.86 -4.15
C LEU A 41 -23.53 3.70 -5.34
N THR A 42 -22.83 3.69 -6.48
CA THR A 42 -23.17 4.54 -7.63
C THR A 42 -23.77 3.77 -8.81
N GLY A 43 -23.90 2.44 -8.71
CA GLY A 43 -24.34 1.59 -9.82
C GLY A 43 -23.31 1.44 -10.95
N ALA A 44 -22.05 1.88 -10.74
CA ALA A 44 -20.99 1.70 -11.72
C ALA A 44 -20.57 0.22 -11.86
N PRO A 45 -19.98 -0.19 -13.00
CA PRO A 45 -19.54 -1.57 -13.22
C PRO A 45 -18.56 -2.05 -12.14
N ASP A 46 -18.66 -3.34 -11.73
CA ASP A 46 -17.71 -3.93 -10.79
C ASP A 46 -16.29 -3.93 -11.40
N PRO A 47 -15.32 -3.23 -10.79
CA PRO A 47 -13.97 -3.11 -11.33
C PRO A 47 -13.19 -4.43 -11.38
N ARG A 48 -13.68 -5.49 -10.73
CA ARG A 48 -13.08 -6.84 -10.76
C ARG A 48 -13.52 -7.65 -11.97
N ALA A 49 -14.69 -7.34 -12.52
CA ALA A 49 -15.27 -8.00 -13.69
C ALA A 49 -15.09 -7.19 -14.98
N SER A 50 -14.65 -5.93 -14.88
CA SER A 50 -14.63 -4.99 -16.01
C SER A 50 -13.26 -4.31 -16.16
N GLY A 51 -12.94 -3.87 -17.37
CA GLY A 51 -11.69 -3.16 -17.69
C GLY A 51 -10.45 -4.01 -17.48
N SER A 52 -9.57 -3.61 -16.56
CA SER A 52 -8.36 -4.38 -16.22
C SER A 52 -8.59 -5.49 -15.19
N GLY A 53 -9.80 -5.61 -14.64
CA GLY A 53 -10.10 -6.52 -13.54
C GLY A 53 -9.49 -6.11 -12.18
N ASN A 54 -8.84 -4.94 -12.11
CA ASN A 54 -8.20 -4.47 -10.90
C ASN A 54 -9.05 -3.41 -10.18
N PRO A 55 -9.43 -3.61 -8.90
CA PRO A 55 -10.19 -2.63 -8.14
C PRO A 55 -9.26 -1.50 -7.61
N GLY A 56 -8.93 -0.55 -8.46
CA GLY A 56 -8.08 0.60 -8.15
C GLY A 56 -8.39 1.81 -9.03
N ALA A 57 -7.87 2.98 -8.64
CA ALA A 57 -8.19 4.28 -9.23
C ALA A 57 -8.02 4.34 -10.76
N THR A 58 -6.94 3.75 -11.30
CA THR A 58 -6.68 3.70 -12.75
C THR A 58 -7.79 2.97 -13.53
N ASN A 59 -8.30 1.86 -12.99
CA ASN A 59 -9.41 1.15 -13.63
C ASN A 59 -10.73 1.90 -13.44
N MET A 60 -10.96 2.49 -12.27
CA MET A 60 -12.12 3.34 -12.02
C MET A 60 -12.18 4.56 -12.95
N LEU A 61 -11.01 5.14 -13.31
CA LEU A 61 -10.96 6.22 -14.29
C LEU A 61 -11.52 5.79 -15.66
N ARG A 62 -11.19 4.57 -16.07
CA ARG A 62 -11.65 4.02 -17.36
C ARG A 62 -13.14 3.61 -17.34
N LEU A 63 -13.61 3.09 -16.21
CA LEU A 63 -14.97 2.53 -16.09
C LEU A 63 -16.03 3.55 -15.66
N ALA A 64 -15.65 4.50 -14.79
CA ALA A 64 -16.60 5.32 -14.05
C ALA A 64 -16.21 6.81 -13.99
N GLY A 65 -15.16 7.19 -14.74
CA GLY A 65 -14.74 8.56 -14.91
C GLY A 65 -13.91 9.14 -13.74
N LYS A 66 -13.50 10.41 -13.92
CA LYS A 66 -12.50 11.08 -13.08
C LYS A 66 -12.94 11.21 -11.63
N ARG A 67 -14.22 11.51 -11.35
CA ARG A 67 -14.72 11.73 -9.98
C ARG A 67 -14.54 10.48 -9.12
N LEU A 68 -15.02 9.32 -9.60
CA LEU A 68 -14.92 8.07 -8.85
C LEU A 68 -13.48 7.55 -8.77
N ALA A 69 -12.65 7.82 -9.79
CA ALA A 69 -11.23 7.52 -9.75
C ALA A 69 -10.50 8.30 -8.64
N VAL A 70 -10.76 9.61 -8.52
CA VAL A 70 -10.17 10.45 -7.47
C VAL A 70 -10.63 10.00 -6.08
N MET A 71 -11.93 9.74 -5.91
CA MET A 71 -12.45 9.24 -4.62
C MET A 71 -11.82 7.89 -4.25
N THR A 72 -11.64 6.99 -5.22
CA THR A 72 -10.94 5.71 -5.02
C THR A 72 -9.49 5.93 -4.61
N LEU A 73 -8.77 6.82 -5.31
CA LEU A 73 -7.37 7.15 -5.02
C LEU A 73 -7.22 7.69 -3.59
N LEU A 74 -8.04 8.66 -3.23
CA LEU A 74 -8.00 9.28 -1.90
C LEU A 74 -8.35 8.28 -0.80
N GLY A 75 -9.41 7.48 -0.97
CA GLY A 75 -9.77 6.46 0.00
C GLY A 75 -8.69 5.40 0.18
N ASP A 76 -8.11 4.92 -0.92
CA ASP A 76 -7.03 3.93 -0.88
C ASP A 76 -5.72 4.52 -0.31
N LEU A 77 -5.46 5.80 -0.49
CA LEU A 77 -4.32 6.50 0.12
C LEU A 77 -4.54 6.68 1.63
N LEU A 78 -5.71 7.18 2.02
CA LEU A 78 -6.03 7.44 3.42
C LEU A 78 -6.00 6.18 4.29
N LYS A 79 -6.44 5.03 3.77
CA LYS A 79 -6.40 3.77 4.53
C LYS A 79 -4.98 3.25 4.77
N GLY A 80 -3.99 3.70 3.99
CA GLY A 80 -2.57 3.45 4.25
C GLY A 80 -1.96 4.48 5.19
N LEU A 81 -2.34 5.76 5.04
CA LEU A 81 -1.83 6.88 5.79
C LEU A 81 -2.27 6.86 7.26
N LEU A 82 -3.58 6.77 7.50
CA LEU A 82 -4.16 6.97 8.83
C LEU A 82 -3.66 5.96 9.88
N PRO A 83 -3.55 4.65 9.62
CA PRO A 83 -3.01 3.70 10.60
C PRO A 83 -1.56 3.99 10.97
N VAL A 84 -0.74 4.42 10.02
CA VAL A 84 0.67 4.77 10.26
C VAL A 84 0.78 6.02 11.12
N LEU A 85 0.02 7.08 10.81
CA LEU A 85 -0.04 8.29 11.63
C LEU A 85 -0.55 8.00 13.05
N LEU A 86 -1.53 7.12 13.19
CA LEU A 86 -2.03 6.71 14.50
C LEU A 86 -0.92 5.99 15.29
N GLY A 87 -0.17 5.10 14.66
CA GLY A 87 0.99 4.45 15.28
C GLY A 87 2.05 5.47 15.74
N ALA A 88 2.34 6.47 14.92
CA ALA A 88 3.25 7.56 15.26
C ALA A 88 2.73 8.38 16.46
N ALA A 89 1.46 8.76 16.45
CA ALA A 89 0.82 9.53 17.52
C ALA A 89 0.81 8.78 18.87
N LEU A 90 0.79 7.44 18.82
CA LEU A 90 0.83 6.57 20.00
C LEU A 90 2.28 6.18 20.41
N GLY A 91 3.30 6.79 19.79
CA GLY A 91 4.70 6.62 20.18
C GLY A 91 5.34 5.31 19.71
N LEU A 92 4.75 4.62 18.74
CA LEU A 92 5.35 3.41 18.16
C LEU A 92 6.61 3.78 17.35
N SER A 93 7.61 2.87 17.35
CA SER A 93 8.85 3.06 16.60
C SER A 93 8.61 3.12 15.10
N THR A 94 9.54 3.71 14.35
CA THR A 94 9.50 3.77 12.88
C THR A 94 9.35 2.37 12.26
N GLN A 95 10.03 1.38 12.81
CA GLN A 95 9.91 -0.01 12.37
C GLN A 95 8.48 -0.54 12.55
N GLN A 96 7.88 -0.32 13.72
CA GLN A 96 6.50 -0.74 14.01
C GLN A 96 5.49 -0.03 13.09
N GLN A 97 5.66 1.28 12.88
CA GLN A 97 4.86 2.05 11.93
C GLN A 97 4.95 1.49 10.50
N ALA A 98 6.14 1.09 10.05
CA ALA A 98 6.35 0.48 8.75
C ALA A 98 5.63 -0.88 8.61
N TRP A 99 5.61 -1.71 9.66
CA TRP A 99 4.85 -2.96 9.70
C TRP A 99 3.33 -2.70 9.66
N ILE A 100 2.84 -1.68 10.35
CA ILE A 100 1.44 -1.25 10.30
C ILE A 100 1.06 -0.84 8.87
N GLY A 101 1.91 -0.05 8.21
CA GLY A 101 1.71 0.33 6.80
C GLY A 101 1.66 -0.88 5.86
N LEU A 102 2.56 -1.84 6.06
CA LEU A 102 2.56 -3.11 5.31
C LEU A 102 1.26 -3.89 5.54
N ALA A 103 0.76 -3.97 6.78
CA ALA A 103 -0.50 -4.64 7.09
C ALA A 103 -1.69 -3.99 6.37
N ALA A 104 -1.76 -2.65 6.32
CA ALA A 104 -2.78 -1.94 5.55
C ALA A 104 -2.72 -2.26 4.06
N VAL A 105 -1.51 -2.37 3.49
CA VAL A 105 -1.32 -2.76 2.10
C VAL A 105 -1.72 -4.22 1.87
N ILE A 106 -1.36 -5.15 2.75
CA ILE A 106 -1.81 -6.55 2.67
C ILE A 106 -3.34 -6.62 2.69
N GLY A 107 -4.01 -5.81 3.53
CA GLY A 107 -5.46 -5.69 3.53
C GLY A 107 -6.02 -5.23 2.18
N HIS A 108 -5.39 -4.25 1.52
CA HIS A 108 -5.78 -3.84 0.17
C HIS A 108 -5.55 -4.93 -0.89
N LEU A 109 -4.46 -5.70 -0.79
CA LEU A 109 -4.14 -6.79 -1.75
C LEU A 109 -5.07 -7.99 -1.59
N TYR A 110 -5.38 -8.32 -0.33
CA TYR A 110 -6.15 -9.50 0.07
C TYR A 110 -7.27 -9.09 1.05
N PRO A 111 -8.27 -8.33 0.57
CA PRO A 111 -9.30 -7.74 1.43
C PRO A 111 -10.25 -8.79 1.97
N LEU A 112 -10.36 -8.85 3.31
CA LEU A 112 -11.24 -9.77 4.03
C LEU A 112 -12.69 -9.66 3.55
N TYR A 113 -13.20 -8.44 3.40
CA TYR A 113 -14.61 -8.18 3.06
C TYR A 113 -14.97 -8.50 1.61
N PHE A 114 -13.99 -8.76 0.75
CA PHE A 114 -14.18 -8.95 -0.70
C PHE A 114 -13.58 -10.27 -1.21
N ARG A 115 -13.63 -11.33 -0.37
CA ARG A 115 -13.15 -12.69 -0.69
C ARG A 115 -11.68 -12.70 -1.14
N PHE A 116 -10.86 -11.87 -0.50
CA PHE A 116 -9.41 -11.73 -0.77
C PHE A 116 -9.06 -11.33 -2.22
N ARG A 117 -10.03 -10.75 -2.96
CA ARG A 117 -9.83 -10.26 -4.34
C ARG A 117 -9.66 -8.74 -4.34
N GLY A 118 -8.44 -8.29 -4.05
CA GLY A 118 -8.09 -6.88 -3.95
C GLY A 118 -7.29 -6.32 -5.12
N GLY A 119 -6.82 -5.09 -4.91
CA GLY A 119 -6.05 -4.32 -5.88
C GLY A 119 -4.55 -4.65 -5.90
N LYS A 120 -3.74 -3.66 -6.31
CA LYS A 120 -2.27 -3.77 -6.41
C LYS A 120 -1.50 -3.04 -5.32
N GLY A 121 -2.19 -2.24 -4.49
CA GLY A 121 -1.61 -1.64 -3.30
C GLY A 121 -0.90 -0.29 -3.49
N VAL A 122 -0.77 0.23 -4.70
CA VAL A 122 0.07 1.40 -5.00
C VAL A 122 -0.34 2.66 -4.21
N ALA A 123 -1.62 3.03 -4.26
CA ALA A 123 -2.13 4.20 -3.53
C ALA A 123 -2.02 4.02 -2.01
N THR A 124 -2.33 2.81 -1.51
CA THR A 124 -2.21 2.48 -0.08
C THR A 124 -0.76 2.50 0.39
N SER A 125 0.18 2.05 -0.45
CA SER A 125 1.62 2.14 -0.18
C SER A 125 2.11 3.59 -0.18
N ALA A 126 1.62 4.42 -1.10
CA ALA A 126 1.92 5.84 -1.11
C ALA A 126 1.43 6.52 0.17
N GLY A 127 0.22 6.18 0.65
CA GLY A 127 -0.31 6.64 1.93
C GLY A 127 0.53 6.18 3.12
N ALA A 128 0.88 4.89 3.17
CA ALA A 128 1.73 4.35 4.24
C ALA A 128 3.11 5.04 4.27
N LEU A 129 3.73 5.22 3.10
CA LEU A 129 5.02 5.90 3.00
C LEU A 129 4.93 7.39 3.39
N LEU A 130 3.83 8.06 3.03
CA LEU A 130 3.56 9.44 3.40
C LEU A 130 3.43 9.60 4.94
N GLY A 131 2.76 8.67 5.60
CA GLY A 131 2.65 8.66 7.06
C GLY A 131 3.97 8.32 7.76
N LEU A 132 4.77 7.44 7.16
CA LEU A 132 6.03 6.98 7.73
C LEU A 132 7.15 8.02 7.58
N TYR A 133 7.34 8.54 6.38
CA TYR A 133 8.37 9.52 6.05
C TYR A 133 8.01 10.31 4.79
N PRO A 134 7.38 11.49 4.93
CA PRO A 134 6.89 12.30 3.81
C PRO A 134 7.91 12.56 2.69
N PRO A 135 9.21 12.83 2.98
CA PRO A 135 10.18 13.03 1.92
C PRO A 135 10.34 11.82 0.99
N ALA A 136 10.28 10.60 1.52
CA ALA A 136 10.34 9.38 0.71
C ALA A 136 9.09 9.23 -0.17
N ALA A 137 7.91 9.60 0.35
CA ALA A 137 6.68 9.62 -0.44
C ALA A 137 6.76 10.60 -1.62
N LEU A 138 7.38 11.78 -1.43
CA LEU A 138 7.61 12.75 -2.50
C LEU A 138 8.61 12.23 -3.54
N VAL A 139 9.70 11.57 -3.11
CA VAL A 139 10.65 10.91 -4.01
C VAL A 139 9.96 9.82 -4.83
N ALA A 140 9.18 8.94 -4.18
CA ALA A 140 8.45 7.88 -4.87
C ALA A 140 7.41 8.46 -5.86
N LEU A 141 6.70 9.53 -5.49
CA LEU A 141 5.77 10.22 -6.37
C LEU A 141 6.51 10.82 -7.59
N GLY A 142 7.65 11.47 -7.38
CA GLY A 142 8.49 12.02 -8.46
C GLY A 142 8.94 10.94 -9.45
N ILE A 143 9.40 9.80 -8.94
CA ILE A 143 9.76 8.63 -9.76
C ILE A 143 8.54 8.12 -10.55
N TRP A 144 7.39 7.99 -9.88
CA TRP A 144 6.15 7.56 -10.53
C TRP A 144 5.73 8.50 -11.65
N LEU A 145 5.72 9.81 -11.40
CA LEU A 145 5.36 10.84 -12.37
C LEU A 145 6.32 10.85 -13.56
N LEU A 146 7.61 10.74 -13.32
CA LEU A 146 8.63 10.69 -14.38
C LEU A 146 8.42 9.45 -15.27
N ALA A 147 8.30 8.26 -14.67
CA ALA A 147 8.07 7.04 -15.41
C ALA A 147 6.75 7.09 -16.20
N PHE A 148 5.69 7.62 -15.60
CA PHE A 148 4.40 7.80 -16.27
C PHE A 148 4.47 8.82 -17.41
N LYS A 149 5.15 9.95 -17.23
CA LYS A 149 5.34 10.97 -18.27
C LYS A 149 6.07 10.42 -19.49
N LEU A 150 7.12 9.62 -19.26
CA LEU A 150 7.93 9.03 -20.31
C LEU A 150 7.23 7.88 -21.05
N THR A 151 6.42 7.07 -20.34
CA THR A 151 5.91 5.81 -20.90
C THR A 151 4.40 5.78 -21.08
N ARG A 152 3.67 6.75 -20.54
CA ARG A 152 2.20 6.77 -20.48
C ARG A 152 1.61 5.51 -19.82
N THR A 153 2.38 4.80 -18.99
CA THR A 153 2.02 3.52 -18.41
C THR A 153 2.05 3.59 -16.88
N SER A 154 0.86 3.55 -16.26
CA SER A 154 0.71 3.68 -14.80
C SER A 154 1.34 2.51 -14.03
N SER A 155 1.30 1.29 -14.59
CA SER A 155 1.91 0.11 -13.97
C SER A 155 3.43 0.21 -13.91
N LEU A 156 4.08 0.78 -14.94
CA LEU A 156 5.53 0.99 -14.93
C LEU A 156 5.93 2.03 -13.88
N GLY A 157 5.18 3.13 -13.77
CA GLY A 157 5.37 4.09 -12.68
C GLY A 157 5.32 3.42 -11.30
N ALA A 158 4.34 2.55 -11.08
CA ALA A 158 4.19 1.82 -9.81
C ALA A 158 5.34 0.82 -9.55
N LEU A 159 5.81 0.12 -10.59
CA LEU A 159 6.93 -0.82 -10.52
C LEU A 159 8.27 -0.13 -10.23
N CYS A 160 8.43 1.13 -10.65
CA CYS A 160 9.65 1.91 -10.39
C CYS A 160 9.61 2.64 -9.05
N ALA A 161 8.46 3.22 -8.67
CA ALA A 161 8.37 4.20 -7.60
C ALA A 161 8.93 3.72 -6.26
N LEU A 162 8.39 2.63 -5.71
CA LEU A 162 8.83 2.16 -4.40
C LEU A 162 10.20 1.47 -4.44
N PRO A 163 10.50 0.55 -5.38
CA PRO A 163 11.82 -0.08 -5.41
C PRO A 163 12.97 0.92 -5.55
N LEU A 164 12.85 1.93 -6.42
CA LEU A 164 13.88 2.95 -6.60
C LEU A 164 13.94 3.97 -5.45
N CYS A 165 12.88 4.07 -4.63
CA CYS A 165 12.88 4.88 -3.42
C CYS A 165 13.57 4.18 -2.24
N LEU A 166 13.71 2.84 -2.24
CA LEU A 166 14.27 2.08 -1.12
C LEU A 166 15.68 2.53 -0.70
N PRO A 167 16.64 2.84 -1.59
CA PRO A 167 17.96 3.31 -1.18
C PRO A 167 17.88 4.62 -0.38
N PHE A 168 17.03 5.56 -0.79
CA PHE A 168 16.81 6.80 -0.06
C PHE A 168 16.17 6.53 1.32
N LEU A 169 15.20 5.64 1.39
CA LEU A 169 14.57 5.25 2.64
C LEU A 169 15.57 4.54 3.57
N ALA A 170 16.40 3.62 3.05
CA ALA A 170 17.43 2.93 3.81
C ALA A 170 18.45 3.89 4.44
N TRP A 171 18.78 4.97 3.72
CA TRP A 171 19.66 6.01 4.23
C TRP A 171 19.03 6.83 5.36
N LYS A 172 17.76 7.19 5.23
CA LYS A 172 17.06 8.10 6.15
C LYS A 172 16.31 7.41 7.28
N GLN A 173 15.79 6.22 7.02
CA GLN A 173 14.95 5.43 7.93
C GLN A 173 15.33 3.93 7.84
N PRO A 174 16.55 3.54 8.24
CA PRO A 174 17.04 2.17 8.07
C PRO A 174 16.16 1.12 8.76
N GLU A 175 15.51 1.48 9.85
CA GLU A 175 14.60 0.60 10.61
C GLU A 175 13.35 0.20 9.80
N ALA A 176 12.92 1.03 8.85
CA ALA A 176 11.77 0.76 8.00
C ALA A 176 12.12 -0.10 6.77
N LEU A 177 13.40 -0.35 6.50
CA LEU A 177 13.84 -0.97 5.26
C LEU A 177 13.18 -2.32 4.99
N TRP A 178 13.21 -3.24 5.95
CA TRP A 178 12.69 -4.59 5.76
C TRP A 178 11.18 -4.64 5.47
N PRO A 179 10.30 -3.98 6.26
CA PRO A 179 8.87 -3.92 5.93
C PRO A 179 8.61 -3.29 4.56
N MET A 180 9.35 -2.24 4.19
CA MET A 180 9.16 -1.54 2.91
C MET A 180 9.74 -2.32 1.73
N ALA A 181 10.82 -3.07 1.90
CA ALA A 181 11.33 -4.00 0.89
C ALA A 181 10.35 -5.14 0.63
N LEU A 182 9.76 -5.72 1.68
CA LEU A 182 8.72 -6.73 1.53
C LEU A 182 7.48 -6.16 0.83
N LEU A 183 7.10 -4.93 1.17
CA LEU A 183 6.00 -4.23 0.49
C LEU A 183 6.31 -4.02 -1.00
N ALA A 184 7.53 -3.60 -1.36
CA ALA A 184 7.96 -3.46 -2.75
C ALA A 184 7.89 -4.82 -3.50
N ALA A 185 8.35 -5.89 -2.88
CA ALA A 185 8.26 -7.23 -3.45
C ALA A 185 6.81 -7.67 -3.70
N LEU A 186 5.90 -7.39 -2.76
CA LEU A 186 4.46 -7.66 -2.91
C LEU A 186 3.84 -6.84 -4.05
N ILE A 187 4.22 -5.57 -4.23
CA ILE A 187 3.76 -4.74 -5.36
C ILE A 187 4.24 -5.35 -6.67
N ILE A 188 5.52 -5.71 -6.79
CA ILE A 188 6.06 -6.35 -7.99
C ILE A 188 5.31 -7.64 -8.29
N TRP A 189 5.08 -8.47 -7.28
CA TRP A 189 4.31 -9.71 -7.41
C TRP A 189 2.88 -9.45 -7.91
N ARG A 190 2.19 -8.44 -7.36
CA ARG A 190 0.83 -8.07 -7.78
C ARG A 190 0.78 -7.50 -9.20
N HIS A 191 1.90 -7.02 -9.73
CA HIS A 191 2.03 -6.52 -11.09
C HIS A 191 2.54 -7.58 -12.10
N ARG A 192 2.62 -8.87 -11.73
CA ARG A 192 3.15 -9.91 -12.61
C ARG A 192 2.45 -10.01 -13.98
N ASN A 193 1.13 -9.75 -14.03
CA ASN A 193 0.39 -9.72 -15.29
C ASN A 193 0.78 -8.49 -16.13
N ASN A 194 0.93 -7.32 -15.51
CA ASN A 194 1.42 -6.12 -16.21
C ASN A 194 2.86 -6.32 -16.72
N LEU A 195 3.74 -6.96 -15.96
CA LEU A 195 5.09 -7.30 -16.41
C LEU A 195 5.06 -8.23 -17.63
N ARG A 196 4.14 -9.19 -17.65
CA ARG A 196 3.93 -10.07 -18.82
C ARG A 196 3.43 -9.27 -20.02
N ASP A 197 2.46 -8.38 -19.82
CA ASP A 197 1.88 -7.56 -20.88
C ASP A 197 2.87 -6.52 -21.41
N LEU A 198 3.69 -5.92 -20.53
CA LEU A 198 4.81 -5.03 -20.91
C LEU A 198 5.82 -5.75 -21.82
N ARG A 199 6.25 -6.97 -21.42
CA ARG A 199 7.18 -7.78 -22.24
C ARG A 199 6.60 -8.17 -23.60
N ALA A 200 5.29 -8.32 -23.68
CA ALA A 200 4.58 -8.69 -24.91
C ALA A 200 4.08 -7.48 -25.72
N GLY A 201 4.40 -6.25 -25.31
CA GLY A 201 3.93 -5.02 -25.99
C GLY A 201 2.42 -4.80 -25.93
N ARG A 202 1.71 -5.44 -24.98
CA ARG A 202 0.25 -5.37 -24.85
C ARG A 202 -0.23 -4.60 -23.62
N GLU A 203 0.67 -4.00 -22.85
CA GLU A 203 0.29 -3.21 -21.68
C GLU A 203 -0.50 -1.95 -22.12
N ARG A 204 -1.50 -1.60 -21.33
CA ARG A 204 -2.42 -0.48 -21.63
C ARG A 204 -1.76 0.86 -21.34
N HIS A 205 -1.71 1.71 -22.34
CA HIS A 205 -1.29 3.11 -22.24
C HIS A 205 -2.48 4.04 -21.93
N PHE A 206 -2.15 5.28 -21.52
CA PHE A 206 -3.06 6.42 -21.36
C PHE A 206 -2.93 7.40 -22.51
#